data_15a14191dff033c2deb55ad75a8209b5
#
_entry.id   15a14191dff033c2deb55ad75a8209b5
#
_cell.length_a   1.000
_cell.length_b   1.000
_cell.length_c   1.000
_cell.angle_alpha   90.00
_cell.angle_beta   90.00
_cell.angle_gamma   90.00
#
_symmetry.space_group_name_H-M   'P 1'
#
loop_
_entity.id
_entity.type
_entity.pdbx_description
1 polymer ?
#
loop_
_entity_poly.entity_id
_entity_poly.type
_entity_poly.pdbx_seq_one_letter_code
_entity_poly.pdbx_strand_id
1 'polypeptide(L)'
;MVKGDLMKGKVAYLIFLMAMVLLGCAKKQVLLPPSPLPSQEGTKKETPLVPSGKEAEETLRPVKYPGIEGEVWRTPLLKTIYFDFDRYDLRPDAKKTLEENAEVLKANPTWKVLIEGHCDERGSNEYNLVLGEKRARSAMEYLIKLGIDPNRLSIVSYGEERPADPGHNEEAWAKNRRCEFVVVEK
;
A
#
# COMPACT_ATOMS: atom_id res chain seq x y z
N MET A 1 42.07 -11.99 54.59
CA MET A 1 42.01 -10.55 54.31
C MET A 1 42.59 -10.30 52.91
N VAL A 2 41.89 -10.69 51.83
CA VAL A 2 42.25 -10.32 50.44
C VAL A 2 40.99 -10.49 49.58
N LYS A 3 39.96 -9.63 49.74
CA LYS A 3 38.80 -9.60 48.85
C LYS A 3 38.30 -8.20 48.48
N GLY A 4 39.03 -7.14 48.92
CA GLY A 4 38.62 -5.74 48.75
C GLY A 4 39.16 -5.02 47.52
N ASP A 5 40.30 -5.45 46.97
CA ASP A 5 40.98 -4.64 45.96
C ASP A 5 40.65 -4.98 44.49
N LEU A 6 40.03 -6.13 44.26
CA LEU A 6 39.68 -6.54 42.88
C LEU A 6 38.43 -5.81 42.33
N MET A 7 37.55 -5.32 43.19
CA MET A 7 36.35 -4.55 42.76
C MET A 7 36.67 -3.09 42.42
N LYS A 8 37.64 -2.46 43.04
CA LYS A 8 37.99 -1.05 42.75
C LYS A 8 38.62 -0.86 41.38
N GLY A 9 39.40 -1.83 40.90
CA GLY A 9 40.03 -1.81 39.56
C GLY A 9 39.00 -1.94 38.39
N LYS A 10 37.94 -2.72 38.60
CA LYS A 10 36.91 -2.92 37.55
C LYS A 10 36.00 -1.72 37.39
N VAL A 11 35.70 -1.00 38.46
CA VAL A 11 34.88 0.22 38.40
C VAL A 11 35.63 1.38 37.75
N ALA A 12 36.93 1.53 38.04
CA ALA A 12 37.78 2.55 37.41
C ALA A 12 37.94 2.32 35.90
N TYR A 13 38.03 1.05 35.45
CA TYR A 13 38.16 0.70 34.03
C TYR A 13 36.86 0.96 33.24
N LEU A 14 35.70 0.73 33.87
CA LEU A 14 34.40 1.00 33.27
C LEU A 14 34.14 2.50 33.09
N ILE A 15 34.59 3.33 34.03
CA ILE A 15 34.46 4.81 33.95
C ILE A 15 35.37 5.38 32.86
N PHE A 16 36.55 4.81 32.67
CA PHE A 16 37.49 5.25 31.63
C PHE A 16 37.03 4.87 30.21
N LEU A 17 36.35 3.73 30.03
CA LEU A 17 35.76 3.32 28.75
C LEU A 17 34.57 4.17 28.34
N MET A 18 33.81 4.72 29.29
CA MET A 18 32.65 5.57 29.03
C MET A 18 33.03 7.01 28.63
N ALA A 19 34.24 7.47 28.98
CA ALA A 19 34.71 8.83 28.66
C ALA A 19 35.25 8.97 27.22
N MET A 20 35.51 7.86 26.50
CA MET A 20 36.11 7.88 25.16
C MET A 20 35.10 7.89 24.00
N VAL A 21 33.76 7.82 24.27
CA VAL A 21 32.73 7.76 23.25
C VAL A 21 32.16 9.14 22.88
N LEU A 22 32.61 10.24 23.49
CA LEU A 22 32.04 11.59 23.28
C LEU A 22 32.84 12.49 22.31
N LEU A 23 33.81 11.97 21.57
CA LEU A 23 34.40 12.73 20.44
C LEU A 23 33.71 12.30 19.13
N GLY A 24 32.46 12.72 18.97
CA GLY A 24 31.68 12.52 17.77
C GLY A 24 32.10 13.48 16.66
N CYS A 25 32.35 12.94 15.49
CA CYS A 25 32.61 13.64 14.24
C CYS A 25 31.49 14.63 13.91
N ALA A 26 31.80 15.92 13.86
CA ALA A 26 30.98 16.93 13.25
C ALA A 26 30.90 16.70 11.72
N LYS A 27 29.77 16.21 11.21
CA LYS A 27 29.50 16.16 9.77
C LYS A 27 29.19 17.58 9.28
N LYS A 28 30.09 18.13 8.44
CA LYS A 28 29.82 19.32 7.65
C LYS A 28 28.62 19.08 6.75
N GLN A 29 27.52 19.80 6.96
CA GLN A 29 26.43 19.90 6.00
C GLN A 29 26.89 20.76 4.83
N VAL A 30 26.98 20.17 3.65
CA VAL A 30 27.14 20.88 2.38
C VAL A 30 25.76 21.35 1.96
N LEU A 31 25.51 22.66 2.08
CA LEU A 31 24.35 23.33 1.48
C LEU A 31 24.56 23.39 -0.04
N LEU A 32 23.78 22.60 -0.78
CA LEU A 32 23.64 22.75 -2.23
C LEU A 32 22.69 23.93 -2.53
N PRO A 33 23.05 24.80 -3.50
CA PRO A 33 22.16 25.88 -3.91
C PRO A 33 20.93 25.33 -4.65
N PRO A 34 19.75 26.02 -4.56
CA PRO A 34 18.54 25.58 -5.23
C PRO A 34 18.69 25.74 -6.75
N SER A 35 18.39 24.67 -7.48
CA SER A 35 18.27 24.68 -8.95
C SER A 35 17.03 25.47 -9.36
N PRO A 36 17.11 26.28 -10.47
CA PRO A 36 15.97 27.04 -10.96
C PRO A 36 14.92 26.10 -11.59
N LEU A 37 13.63 26.34 -11.26
CA LEU A 37 12.48 25.70 -11.89
C LEU A 37 12.41 26.07 -13.38
N PRO A 38 12.11 25.13 -14.28
CA PRO A 38 11.71 25.46 -15.63
C PRO A 38 10.27 25.99 -15.65
N SER A 39 10.10 27.15 -16.24
CA SER A 39 8.80 27.77 -16.54
C SER A 39 8.02 26.87 -17.50
N GLN A 40 6.83 26.47 -17.12
CA GLN A 40 5.90 25.79 -18.03
C GLN A 40 5.01 26.82 -18.69
N GLU A 41 5.19 26.94 -19.99
CA GLU A 41 4.26 27.59 -20.91
C GLU A 41 3.00 26.74 -21.07
N GLY A 42 1.84 27.42 -21.05
CA GLY A 42 0.52 26.81 -21.04
C GLY A 42 0.16 26.04 -22.30
N THR A 43 -0.48 24.91 -22.10
CA THR A 43 -1.28 24.25 -23.13
C THR A 43 -2.72 24.06 -22.66
N LYS A 44 -3.63 24.38 -23.57
CA LYS A 44 -5.09 24.48 -23.41
C LYS A 44 -5.73 23.20 -22.83
N LYS A 45 -6.62 23.41 -21.86
CA LYS A 45 -7.65 22.44 -21.44
C LYS A 45 -8.56 22.09 -22.61
N GLU A 46 -8.61 20.84 -22.98
CA GLU A 46 -9.79 20.22 -23.57
C GLU A 46 -10.52 19.44 -22.49
N THR A 47 -11.75 19.84 -22.25
CA THR A 47 -12.69 19.19 -21.33
C THR A 47 -13.32 18.01 -22.05
N PRO A 48 -13.23 16.77 -21.54
CA PRO A 48 -14.10 15.70 -22.01
C PRO A 48 -15.47 15.84 -21.35
N LEU A 49 -16.50 15.87 -22.16
CA LEU A 49 -17.91 15.85 -21.81
C LEU A 49 -18.24 14.58 -20.99
N VAL A 50 -18.78 14.78 -19.79
CA VAL A 50 -19.37 13.76 -18.96
C VAL A 50 -20.73 13.36 -19.54
N PRO A 51 -21.00 12.10 -19.89
CA PRO A 51 -22.38 11.65 -20.12
C PRO A 51 -23.04 11.36 -18.77
N SER A 52 -24.11 12.10 -18.52
CA SER A 52 -25.05 11.88 -17.43
C SER A 52 -25.81 10.58 -17.59
N GLY A 53 -25.82 9.79 -16.53
CA GLY A 53 -26.93 8.90 -16.16
C GLY A 53 -27.19 7.68 -17.02
N LYS A 54 -26.81 6.51 -16.45
CA LYS A 54 -27.70 5.35 -16.27
C LYS A 54 -27.02 4.38 -15.32
N GLU A 55 -27.67 4.16 -14.20
CA GLU A 55 -27.41 3.06 -13.29
C GLU A 55 -27.53 1.72 -14.03
N ALA A 56 -26.72 0.81 -13.51
CA ALA A 56 -26.91 -0.62 -13.52
C ALA A 56 -26.57 -1.36 -14.80
N GLU A 57 -25.93 -2.41 -14.52
CA GLU A 57 -25.47 -3.47 -15.40
C GLU A 57 -24.11 -3.18 -16.03
N GLU A 58 -23.12 -2.93 -15.18
CA GLU A 58 -21.72 -3.16 -15.54
C GLU A 58 -21.52 -4.68 -15.64
N THR A 59 -22.10 -5.21 -16.73
CA THR A 59 -21.80 -6.54 -17.23
C THR A 59 -20.29 -6.66 -17.33
N LEU A 60 -19.76 -7.64 -16.63
CA LEU A 60 -18.42 -8.21 -16.62
C LEU A 60 -17.71 -8.08 -17.98
N ARG A 61 -17.13 -6.93 -18.27
CA ARG A 61 -16.28 -6.78 -19.44
C ARG A 61 -14.86 -7.18 -19.03
N PRO A 62 -14.23 -8.12 -19.72
CA PRO A 62 -12.84 -8.48 -19.44
C PRO A 62 -11.96 -7.26 -19.66
N VAL A 63 -11.31 -6.80 -18.59
CA VAL A 63 -10.32 -5.72 -18.63
C VAL A 63 -8.96 -6.38 -18.85
N LYS A 64 -8.26 -6.01 -19.94
CA LYS A 64 -6.89 -6.47 -20.17
C LYS A 64 -5.94 -5.74 -19.23
N TYR A 65 -5.24 -6.49 -18.41
CA TYR A 65 -4.18 -6.00 -17.53
C TYR A 65 -2.81 -6.25 -18.17
N PRO A 66 -1.91 -5.24 -18.28
CA PRO A 66 -0.57 -5.45 -18.80
C PRO A 66 0.18 -6.51 -17.98
N GLY A 67 0.65 -7.58 -18.64
CA GLY A 67 1.41 -8.66 -18.00
C GLY A 67 0.59 -9.75 -17.31
N ILE A 68 -0.73 -9.73 -17.40
CA ILE A 68 -1.61 -10.80 -16.93
C ILE A 68 -2.22 -11.49 -18.14
N GLU A 69 -1.86 -12.76 -18.33
CA GLU A 69 -2.48 -13.61 -19.34
C GLU A 69 -3.75 -14.26 -18.76
N GLY A 70 -4.90 -14.00 -19.37
CA GLY A 70 -6.19 -14.56 -19.00
C GLY A 70 -7.32 -13.55 -18.97
N GLU A 71 -8.54 -14.05 -18.88
CA GLU A 71 -9.72 -13.20 -18.65
C GLU A 71 -9.78 -12.79 -17.19
N VAL A 72 -10.08 -11.52 -16.95
CA VAL A 72 -10.14 -10.93 -15.63
C VAL A 72 -11.57 -10.47 -15.38
N TRP A 73 -12.17 -10.89 -14.29
CA TRP A 73 -13.52 -10.46 -13.92
C TRP A 73 -13.65 -10.16 -12.44
N ARG A 74 -14.59 -9.29 -12.13
CA ARG A 74 -14.97 -8.96 -10.75
C ARG A 74 -16.15 -9.83 -10.33
N THR A 75 -16.12 -10.31 -9.11
CA THR A 75 -17.22 -11.09 -8.54
C THR A 75 -17.70 -10.42 -7.25
N PRO A 76 -19.02 -10.34 -7.03
CA PRO A 76 -19.57 -9.80 -5.78
C PRO A 76 -19.25 -10.69 -4.56
N LEU A 77 -18.73 -11.89 -4.78
CA LEU A 77 -18.32 -12.80 -3.70
C LEU A 77 -17.05 -12.34 -3.01
N LEU A 78 -16.15 -11.63 -3.71
CA LEU A 78 -14.92 -11.07 -3.14
C LEU A 78 -15.16 -9.58 -2.80
N LYS A 79 -15.14 -9.29 -1.53
CA LYS A 79 -15.48 -7.96 -0.99
C LYS A 79 -14.27 -7.06 -0.91
N THR A 80 -14.46 -5.78 -1.22
CA THR A 80 -13.47 -4.70 -1.07
C THR A 80 -13.13 -4.46 0.40
N ILE A 81 -11.88 -4.13 0.68
CA ILE A 81 -11.42 -3.67 2.01
C ILE A 81 -10.94 -2.24 1.95
N TYR A 82 -11.03 -1.52 3.09
CA TYR A 82 -10.74 -0.10 3.19
C TYR A 82 -9.65 0.18 4.22
N PHE A 83 -8.97 1.32 4.04
CA PHE A 83 -7.84 1.74 4.88
C PHE A 83 -8.04 3.16 5.42
N ASP A 84 -7.38 3.43 6.54
CA ASP A 84 -7.29 4.78 7.08
C ASP A 84 -6.34 5.65 6.23
N PHE A 85 -6.44 6.96 6.42
CA PHE A 85 -5.56 7.91 5.73
C PHE A 85 -4.10 7.61 6.03
N ASP A 86 -3.29 7.58 4.98
CA ASP A 86 -1.84 7.33 5.02
C ASP A 86 -1.42 6.02 5.73
N ARG A 87 -2.33 5.02 5.75
CA ARG A 87 -2.11 3.72 6.39
C ARG A 87 -2.23 2.57 5.39
N TYR A 88 -1.49 1.50 5.67
CA TYR A 88 -1.56 0.21 4.96
C TYR A 88 -1.74 -0.98 5.91
N ASP A 89 -1.78 -0.74 7.21
CA ASP A 89 -2.14 -1.75 8.20
C ASP A 89 -3.63 -2.08 8.13
N LEU A 90 -3.94 -3.36 8.28
CA LEU A 90 -5.31 -3.86 8.19
C LEU A 90 -6.11 -3.52 9.43
N ARG A 91 -7.22 -2.82 9.24
CA ARG A 91 -8.24 -2.54 10.25
C ARG A 91 -8.95 -3.83 10.67
N PRO A 92 -9.61 -3.86 11.84
CA PRO A 92 -10.36 -5.05 12.28
C PRO A 92 -11.48 -5.47 11.32
N ASP A 93 -12.20 -4.50 10.73
CA ASP A 93 -13.23 -4.73 9.71
C ASP A 93 -12.65 -5.31 8.42
N ALA A 94 -11.51 -4.78 7.97
CA ALA A 94 -10.80 -5.29 6.80
C ALA A 94 -10.33 -6.74 7.01
N LYS A 95 -9.82 -7.08 8.20
CA LYS A 95 -9.44 -8.47 8.53
C LYS A 95 -10.62 -9.43 8.46
N LYS A 96 -11.77 -9.04 9.04
CA LYS A 96 -13.01 -9.83 8.96
C LYS A 96 -13.44 -10.05 7.51
N THR A 97 -13.41 -9.00 6.69
CA THR A 97 -13.73 -9.11 5.25
C THR A 97 -12.74 -10.03 4.52
N LEU A 98 -11.44 -9.98 4.86
CA LEU A 98 -10.45 -10.89 4.28
C LEU A 98 -10.65 -12.34 4.72
N GLU A 99 -11.14 -12.60 5.93
CA GLU A 99 -11.53 -13.94 6.38
C GLU A 99 -12.69 -14.48 5.54
N GLU A 100 -13.72 -13.66 5.28
CA GLU A 100 -14.84 -14.01 4.39
C GLU A 100 -14.34 -14.27 2.94
N ASN A 101 -13.48 -13.41 2.41
CA ASN A 101 -12.86 -13.61 1.09
C ASN A 101 -12.02 -14.91 1.04
N ALA A 102 -11.30 -15.23 2.11
CA ALA A 102 -10.51 -16.45 2.18
C ALA A 102 -11.39 -17.71 2.10
N GLU A 103 -12.55 -17.74 2.76
CA GLU A 103 -13.49 -18.86 2.65
C GLU A 103 -14.02 -19.02 1.21
N VAL A 104 -14.33 -17.91 0.53
CA VAL A 104 -14.70 -17.94 -0.89
C VAL A 104 -13.56 -18.52 -1.75
N LEU A 105 -12.31 -18.11 -1.50
CA LEU A 105 -11.15 -18.60 -2.25
C LEU A 105 -10.83 -20.06 -1.97
N LYS A 106 -11.08 -20.57 -0.76
CA LYS A 106 -10.97 -22.00 -0.41
C LYS A 106 -12.03 -22.84 -1.13
N ALA A 107 -13.25 -22.30 -1.24
CA ALA A 107 -14.34 -22.96 -1.98
C ALA A 107 -14.10 -22.98 -3.50
N ASN A 108 -13.24 -22.09 -4.02
CA ASN A 108 -12.91 -21.96 -5.44
C ASN A 108 -11.39 -22.13 -5.68
N PRO A 109 -10.83 -23.33 -5.57
CA PRO A 109 -9.38 -23.58 -5.55
C PRO A 109 -8.66 -23.24 -6.87
N THR A 110 -9.37 -23.17 -7.98
CA THR A 110 -8.83 -22.82 -9.30
C THR A 110 -8.67 -21.32 -9.51
N TRP A 111 -9.35 -20.50 -8.72
CA TRP A 111 -9.28 -19.06 -8.90
C TRP A 111 -7.90 -18.52 -8.51
N LYS A 112 -7.33 -17.71 -9.40
CA LYS A 112 -6.22 -16.81 -9.10
C LYS A 112 -6.77 -15.43 -8.89
N VAL A 113 -6.17 -14.65 -7.99
CA VAL A 113 -6.67 -13.33 -7.62
C VAL A 113 -5.59 -12.29 -7.79
N LEU A 114 -5.94 -11.21 -8.48
CA LEU A 114 -5.20 -9.97 -8.50
C LEU A 114 -5.77 -9.04 -7.44
N ILE A 115 -4.94 -8.55 -6.55
CA ILE A 115 -5.28 -7.59 -5.50
C ILE A 115 -4.85 -6.21 -5.98
N GLU A 116 -5.81 -5.33 -6.21
CA GLU A 116 -5.60 -3.98 -6.69
C GLU A 116 -5.56 -3.01 -5.51
N GLY A 117 -4.44 -2.29 -5.34
CA GLY A 117 -4.27 -1.29 -4.29
C GLY A 117 -4.50 0.12 -4.80
N HIS A 118 -5.31 0.89 -4.05
CA HIS A 118 -5.72 2.24 -4.41
C HIS A 118 -5.51 3.21 -3.26
N CYS A 119 -5.33 4.50 -3.62
CA CYS A 119 -5.21 5.62 -2.70
C CYS A 119 -6.23 6.71 -3.04
N ASP A 120 -6.42 7.64 -2.11
CA ASP A 120 -7.04 8.92 -2.41
C ASP A 120 -6.02 9.85 -3.09
N GLU A 121 -6.48 10.98 -3.62
CA GLU A 121 -5.71 11.95 -4.42
C GLU A 121 -4.66 12.76 -3.64
N ARG A 122 -4.56 12.59 -2.33
CA ARG A 122 -3.65 13.37 -1.48
C ARG A 122 -2.25 12.76 -1.49
N GLY A 123 -1.27 13.53 -1.93
CA GLY A 123 0.12 13.10 -2.03
C GLY A 123 0.67 13.26 -3.45
N SER A 124 1.86 12.70 -3.70
CA SER A 124 2.36 12.58 -5.07
C SER A 124 1.95 11.24 -5.67
N ASN A 125 1.85 11.18 -6.98
CA ASN A 125 1.50 9.96 -7.70
C ASN A 125 2.46 8.80 -7.34
N GLU A 126 3.77 9.08 -7.30
CA GLU A 126 4.79 8.09 -6.94
C GLU A 126 4.60 7.56 -5.51
N TYR A 127 4.28 8.47 -4.57
CA TYR A 127 3.98 8.08 -3.18
C TYR A 127 2.75 7.19 -3.12
N ASN A 128 1.68 7.58 -3.80
CA ASN A 128 0.42 6.84 -3.82
C ASN A 128 0.54 5.47 -4.52
N LEU A 129 1.37 5.35 -5.56
CA LEU A 129 1.69 4.04 -6.15
C LEU A 129 2.36 3.11 -5.14
N VAL A 130 3.36 3.59 -4.39
CA VAL A 130 4.03 2.80 -3.35
C VAL A 130 3.09 2.47 -2.18
N LEU A 131 2.24 3.42 -1.76
CA LEU A 131 1.26 3.18 -0.69
C LEU A 131 0.20 2.16 -1.10
N GLY A 132 -0.30 2.26 -2.33
CA GLY A 132 -1.24 1.28 -2.89
C GLY A 132 -0.64 -0.12 -2.97
N GLU A 133 0.64 -0.25 -3.37
CA GLU A 133 1.34 -1.54 -3.35
C GLU A 133 1.45 -2.11 -1.92
N LYS A 134 1.80 -1.29 -0.93
CA LYS A 134 1.87 -1.73 0.47
C LYS A 134 0.51 -2.21 0.98
N ARG A 135 -0.59 -1.55 0.62
CA ARG A 135 -1.96 -1.97 0.94
C ARG A 135 -2.29 -3.33 0.35
N ALA A 136 -2.05 -3.49 -0.95
CA ALA A 136 -2.28 -4.77 -1.64
C ALA A 136 -1.41 -5.90 -1.04
N ARG A 137 -0.17 -5.62 -0.70
CA ARG A 137 0.75 -6.56 -0.05
C ARG A 137 0.27 -6.97 1.34
N SER A 138 -0.22 -6.04 2.16
CA SER A 138 -0.80 -6.35 3.48
C SER A 138 -2.00 -7.27 3.37
N ALA A 139 -2.88 -7.05 2.39
CA ALA A 139 -4.02 -7.92 2.13
C ALA A 139 -3.57 -9.31 1.66
N MET A 140 -2.60 -9.40 0.74
CA MET A 140 -2.03 -10.65 0.25
C MET A 140 -1.41 -11.47 1.39
N GLU A 141 -0.57 -10.85 2.21
CA GLU A 141 0.09 -11.52 3.33
C GLU A 141 -0.93 -12.06 4.36
N TYR A 142 -2.03 -11.35 4.57
CA TYR A 142 -3.08 -11.81 5.47
C TYR A 142 -3.84 -13.01 4.88
N LEU A 143 -4.17 -13.00 3.58
CA LEU A 143 -4.77 -14.16 2.89
C LEU A 143 -3.85 -15.39 2.93
N ILE A 144 -2.53 -15.21 2.77
CA ILE A 144 -1.56 -16.30 2.91
C ILE A 144 -1.59 -16.89 4.33
N LYS A 145 -1.64 -16.04 5.37
CA LYS A 145 -1.79 -16.48 6.77
C LYS A 145 -3.09 -17.24 7.01
N LEU A 146 -4.14 -16.96 6.26
CA LEU A 146 -5.42 -17.67 6.28
C LEU A 146 -5.40 -18.99 5.46
N GLY A 147 -4.25 -19.32 4.85
CA GLY A 147 -4.04 -20.59 4.15
C GLY A 147 -4.30 -20.55 2.64
N ILE A 148 -4.35 -19.37 2.04
CA ILE A 148 -4.41 -19.25 0.56
C ILE A 148 -3.00 -19.40 -0.02
N ASP A 149 -2.86 -20.24 -1.07
CA ASP A 149 -1.58 -20.47 -1.75
C ASP A 149 -1.05 -19.14 -2.36
N PRO A 150 0.19 -18.74 -2.04
CA PRO A 150 0.82 -17.55 -2.62
C PRO A 150 0.83 -17.51 -4.14
N ASN A 151 0.94 -18.69 -4.80
CA ASN A 151 0.93 -18.79 -6.28
C ASN A 151 -0.42 -18.42 -6.91
N ARG A 152 -1.47 -18.29 -6.11
CA ARG A 152 -2.80 -17.86 -6.52
C ARG A 152 -3.02 -16.36 -6.38
N LEU A 153 -2.08 -15.64 -5.76
CA LEU A 153 -2.24 -14.23 -5.42
C LEU A 153 -1.21 -13.39 -6.17
N SER A 154 -1.66 -12.30 -6.75
CA SER A 154 -0.84 -11.27 -7.39
C SER A 154 -1.27 -9.90 -6.89
N ILE A 155 -0.39 -8.91 -6.96
CA ILE A 155 -0.70 -7.53 -6.54
C ILE A 155 -0.40 -6.55 -7.66
N VAL A 156 -1.16 -5.47 -7.70
CA VAL A 156 -0.90 -4.30 -8.53
C VAL A 156 -1.33 -3.04 -7.77
N SER A 157 -0.64 -1.95 -7.99
CA SER A 157 -1.04 -0.64 -7.47
C SER A 157 -1.44 0.28 -8.61
N TYR A 158 -2.53 0.98 -8.41
CA TYR A 158 -2.98 2.09 -9.27
C TYR A 158 -2.82 3.45 -8.57
N GLY A 159 -2.32 3.46 -7.32
CA GLY A 159 -2.24 4.71 -6.57
C GLY A 159 -3.58 5.44 -6.58
N GLU A 160 -3.58 6.68 -7.03
CA GLU A 160 -4.77 7.53 -7.16
C GLU A 160 -5.42 7.50 -8.57
N GLU A 161 -4.83 6.77 -9.53
CA GLU A 161 -5.20 6.85 -10.96
C GLU A 161 -6.59 6.26 -11.27
N ARG A 162 -7.15 5.44 -10.36
CA ARG A 162 -8.47 4.79 -10.53
C ARG A 162 -9.36 5.06 -9.32
N PRO A 163 -9.88 6.27 -9.15
CA PRO A 163 -10.78 6.58 -8.04
C PRO A 163 -12.11 5.84 -8.20
N ALA A 164 -12.65 5.30 -7.09
CA ALA A 164 -14.00 4.77 -7.02
C ALA A 164 -15.03 5.89 -6.93
N ASP A 165 -14.66 7.00 -6.30
CA ASP A 165 -15.47 8.21 -6.18
C ASP A 165 -14.60 9.42 -6.57
N PRO A 166 -14.98 10.19 -7.60
CA PRO A 166 -14.21 11.33 -8.07
C PRO A 166 -14.36 12.59 -7.21
N GLY A 167 -15.10 12.54 -6.11
CA GLY A 167 -15.29 13.68 -5.21
C GLY A 167 -14.00 14.04 -4.44
N HIS A 168 -13.90 15.33 -4.08
CA HIS A 168 -12.74 15.90 -3.38
C HIS A 168 -13.06 16.18 -1.91
N ASN A 169 -13.57 15.18 -1.19
CA ASN A 169 -13.94 15.25 0.21
C ASN A 169 -13.63 13.95 0.94
N GLU A 170 -13.71 13.95 2.28
CA GLU A 170 -13.33 12.78 3.07
C GLU A 170 -14.22 11.55 2.78
N GLU A 171 -15.49 11.74 2.39
CA GLU A 171 -16.36 10.62 2.03
C GLU A 171 -15.85 9.91 0.76
N ALA A 172 -15.53 10.66 -0.29
CA ALA A 172 -14.94 10.14 -1.51
C ALA A 172 -13.54 9.54 -1.26
N TRP A 173 -12.70 10.24 -0.51
CA TRP A 173 -11.36 9.76 -0.18
C TRP A 173 -11.39 8.45 0.61
N ALA A 174 -12.32 8.29 1.55
CA ALA A 174 -12.49 7.04 2.28
C ALA A 174 -12.84 5.85 1.36
N LYS A 175 -13.67 6.06 0.33
CA LYS A 175 -13.98 5.06 -0.69
C LYS A 175 -12.78 4.74 -1.59
N ASN A 176 -11.91 5.72 -1.83
CA ASN A 176 -10.74 5.58 -2.69
C ASN A 176 -9.59 4.83 -1.99
N ARG A 177 -9.47 4.91 -0.66
CA ARG A 177 -8.47 4.18 0.13
C ARG A 177 -8.86 2.71 0.30
N ARG A 178 -8.66 1.89 -0.74
CA ARG A 178 -9.18 0.52 -0.79
C ARG A 178 -8.24 -0.49 -1.42
N CYS A 179 -8.53 -1.77 -1.20
CA CYS A 179 -8.10 -2.84 -2.09
C CYS A 179 -9.30 -3.57 -2.66
N GLU A 180 -9.26 -3.82 -3.96
CA GLU A 180 -10.21 -4.63 -4.70
C GLU A 180 -9.60 -5.97 -5.08
N PHE A 181 -10.46 -6.99 -5.27
CA PHE A 181 -10.05 -8.35 -5.57
C PHE A 181 -10.68 -8.77 -6.89
N VAL A 182 -9.83 -9.14 -7.83
CA VAL A 182 -10.23 -9.48 -9.20
C VAL A 182 -9.79 -10.91 -9.48
N VAL A 183 -10.69 -11.74 -9.99
CA VAL A 183 -10.38 -13.12 -10.38
C VAL A 183 -9.74 -13.12 -11.75
N VAL A 184 -8.66 -13.89 -11.88
CA VAL A 184 -7.94 -14.11 -13.15
C VAL A 184 -8.11 -15.57 -13.53
N GLU A 185 -8.73 -15.84 -14.65
CA GLU A 185 -8.84 -17.17 -15.23
C GLU A 185 -7.82 -17.35 -16.38
N LYS A 186 -7.21 -18.53 -16.43
CA LYS A 186 -6.36 -18.90 -17.56
C LYS A 186 -7.14 -19.71 -18.56
#